data_d92d39c319c5b02bc91aba45bba071c1
#
_entry.id   d92d39c319c5b02bc91aba45bba071c1
#
_cell.length_a   1.000
_cell.length_b   1.000
_cell.length_c   1.000
_cell.angle_alpha   90.00
_cell.angle_beta   90.00
_cell.angle_gamma   90.00
#
_symmetry.space_group_name_H-M   'P 1'
#
loop_
_entity.id
_entity.type
_entity.pdbx_description
1 polymer ?
#
loop_
_entity_poly.entity_id
_entity_poly.type
_entity_poly.pdbx_seq_one_letter_code
_entity_poly.pdbx_strand_id
1 'polypeptide(L)'
;MFLISGENQTGHYISYSKDGANWSEPVTDSGNGRMVFGNNLWIICDSYCIYVWNRDFTHKEQVEPSYDNARVDYYDVAFGNGRFVLVSSCANDGDVFTSTDGLNWKRLFTEISCQCITFDGKQFVAGGGGGRIWTSTDGENWTEHRALPSNFLPSKIKYGNGNYIIMGTLNRYWFVNQFVAISKDGINWTDLEKVTDESINDFCFITE
;
A
#
# COMPACT_ATOMS: atom_id res chain seq x y z
N MET A 1 5.53 -0.11 18.96
CA MET A 1 4.15 0.42 18.98
C MET A 1 3.36 -0.35 17.95
N PHE A 2 2.15 -0.75 18.26
CA PHE A 2 1.21 -1.46 17.39
C PHE A 2 0.06 -0.52 17.06
N LEU A 3 -0.49 -0.61 15.87
CA LEU A 3 -1.63 0.16 15.39
C LEU A 3 -2.61 -0.76 14.70
N ILE A 4 -3.88 -0.57 14.99
CA ILE A 4 -4.99 -1.21 14.27
C ILE A 4 -5.97 -0.14 13.79
N SER A 5 -6.58 -0.38 12.66
CA SER A 5 -7.69 0.44 12.15
C SER A 5 -8.93 -0.42 11.96
N GLY A 6 -10.08 0.20 12.04
CA GLY A 6 -11.36 -0.47 11.85
C GLY A 6 -12.48 0.50 11.57
N GLU A 7 -13.67 -0.06 11.44
CA GLU A 7 -14.91 0.67 11.22
C GLU A 7 -15.97 0.21 12.23
N ASN A 8 -16.78 1.13 12.68
CA ASN A 8 -17.95 0.86 13.53
C ASN A 8 -19.14 1.71 13.07
N GLN A 9 -20.23 1.70 13.82
CA GLN A 9 -21.44 2.45 13.47
C GLN A 9 -21.25 3.98 13.44
N THR A 10 -20.17 4.48 14.05
CA THR A 10 -19.87 5.93 14.11
C THR A 10 -18.81 6.35 13.10
N GLY A 11 -18.23 5.41 12.36
CA GLY A 11 -17.22 5.67 11.34
C GLY A 11 -15.89 4.93 11.58
N HIS A 12 -14.84 5.43 10.95
CA HIS A 12 -13.52 4.84 11.02
C HIS A 12 -12.80 5.21 12.32
N TYR A 13 -12.02 4.28 12.85
CA TYR A 13 -11.22 4.50 14.04
C TYR A 13 -9.84 3.83 13.94
N ILE A 14 -8.91 4.33 14.73
CA ILE A 14 -7.65 3.65 15.05
C ILE A 14 -7.54 3.42 16.55
N SER A 15 -6.83 2.37 16.91
CA SER A 15 -6.41 2.12 18.29
C SER A 15 -4.94 1.71 18.27
N TYR A 16 -4.17 2.14 19.27
CA TYR A 16 -2.74 1.84 19.33
C TYR A 16 -2.35 1.24 20.67
N SER A 17 -1.25 0.49 20.65
CA SER A 17 -0.68 -0.14 21.83
C SER A 17 0.84 -0.04 21.82
N LYS A 18 1.46 0.08 23.00
CA LYS A 18 2.92 0.05 23.15
C LYS A 18 3.45 -1.35 23.38
N ASP A 19 2.63 -2.23 23.91
CA ASP A 19 3.00 -3.58 24.36
C ASP A 19 2.22 -4.71 23.67
N GLY A 20 1.21 -4.36 22.85
CA GLY A 20 0.33 -5.31 22.19
C GLY A 20 -0.80 -5.87 23.07
N ALA A 21 -0.80 -5.54 24.35
CA ALA A 21 -1.79 -6.04 25.33
C ALA A 21 -2.76 -4.93 25.79
N ASN A 22 -2.22 -3.74 26.05
CA ASN A 22 -3.01 -2.59 26.50
C ASN A 22 -3.24 -1.63 25.32
N TRP A 23 -4.48 -1.44 24.92
CA TRP A 23 -4.88 -0.64 23.78
C TRP A 23 -5.50 0.68 24.21
N SER A 24 -5.26 1.73 23.44
CA SER A 24 -5.91 3.03 23.65
C SER A 24 -7.41 2.92 23.40
N GLU A 25 -8.16 3.89 23.95
CA GLU A 25 -9.51 4.15 23.46
C GLU A 25 -9.46 4.42 21.94
N PRO A 26 -10.51 4.03 21.20
CA PRO A 26 -10.58 4.31 19.77
C PRO A 26 -10.52 5.81 19.46
N VAL A 27 -9.61 6.21 18.60
CA VAL A 27 -9.53 7.56 18.04
C VAL A 27 -10.36 7.56 16.76
N THR A 28 -11.47 8.28 16.78
CA THR A 28 -12.41 8.35 15.65
C THR A 28 -11.95 9.32 14.57
N ASP A 29 -12.56 9.23 13.38
CA ASP A 29 -12.25 10.08 12.23
C ASP A 29 -10.77 10.01 11.83
N SER A 30 -10.23 8.81 11.77
CA SER A 30 -8.79 8.57 11.64
C SER A 30 -8.38 7.89 10.34
N GLY A 31 -9.36 7.57 9.47
CA GLY A 31 -9.15 6.69 8.31
C GLY A 31 -9.06 5.21 8.70
N ASN A 32 -9.30 4.32 7.76
CA ASN A 32 -9.22 2.86 7.94
C ASN A 32 -8.44 2.15 6.84
N GLY A 33 -7.71 2.89 6.03
CA GLY A 33 -7.00 2.39 4.86
C GLY A 33 -5.65 1.75 5.18
N ARG A 34 -4.81 1.70 4.16
CA ARG A 34 -3.41 1.24 4.30
C ARG A 34 -2.61 2.22 5.11
N MET A 35 -1.68 1.72 5.91
CA MET A 35 -0.90 2.57 6.79
C MET A 35 0.59 2.23 6.77
N VAL A 36 1.40 3.26 6.94
CA VAL A 36 2.84 3.13 7.07
C VAL A 36 3.38 4.12 8.10
N PHE A 37 4.47 3.74 8.77
CA PHE A 37 5.21 4.61 9.67
C PHE A 37 6.56 4.99 9.07
N GLY A 38 6.88 6.29 9.11
CA GLY A 38 8.17 6.82 8.67
C GLY A 38 8.35 8.26 9.13
N ASN A 39 9.58 8.74 9.25
CA ASN A 39 9.89 10.12 9.67
C ASN A 39 9.11 10.61 10.90
N ASN A 40 8.85 9.71 11.88
CA ASN A 40 8.03 9.96 13.08
C ASN A 40 6.54 10.29 12.78
N LEU A 41 6.06 9.94 11.61
CA LEU A 41 4.68 10.13 11.18
C LEU A 41 4.03 8.80 10.84
N TRP A 42 2.76 8.67 11.14
CA TRP A 42 1.89 7.66 10.58
C TRP A 42 1.13 8.27 9.40
N ILE A 43 1.20 7.60 8.27
CA ILE A 43 0.40 7.91 7.08
C ILE A 43 -0.63 6.82 6.93
N ILE A 44 -1.91 7.21 6.91
CA ILE A 44 -3.04 6.32 6.69
C ILE A 44 -3.74 6.81 5.43
N CYS A 45 -3.67 6.04 4.35
CA CYS A 45 -4.38 6.36 3.11
C CYS A 45 -5.75 5.69 3.12
N ASP A 46 -6.78 6.51 3.10
CA ASP A 46 -8.15 6.11 2.87
C ASP A 46 -8.51 6.38 1.40
N SER A 47 -9.68 5.91 0.94
CA SER A 47 -10.07 5.98 -0.47
C SER A 47 -9.93 7.39 -1.10
N TYR A 48 -10.09 8.46 -0.31
CA TYR A 48 -10.13 9.82 -0.86
C TYR A 48 -9.22 10.82 -0.16
N CYS A 49 -8.62 10.46 0.95
CA CYS A 49 -7.77 11.36 1.71
C CYS A 49 -6.65 10.60 2.42
N ILE A 50 -5.68 11.36 2.87
CA ILE A 50 -4.57 10.88 3.67
C ILE A 50 -4.68 11.52 5.03
N TYR A 51 -4.61 10.69 6.06
CA TYR A 51 -4.48 11.14 7.44
C TYR A 51 -3.02 11.04 7.85
N VAL A 52 -2.51 12.16 8.32
CA VAL A 52 -1.13 12.29 8.81
C VAL A 52 -1.18 12.47 10.31
N TRP A 53 -0.70 11.51 11.05
CA TRP A 53 -0.62 11.56 12.48
C TRP A 53 0.83 11.64 12.94
N ASN A 54 1.07 12.44 13.97
CA ASN A 54 2.35 12.37 14.67
C ASN A 54 2.49 11.02 15.39
N ARG A 55 3.72 10.69 15.79
CA ARG A 55 4.05 9.41 16.43
C ARG A 55 3.15 9.03 17.61
N ASP A 56 2.72 10.03 18.36
CA ASP A 56 2.01 9.86 19.64
C ASP A 56 0.49 10.01 19.51
N PHE A 57 -0.03 10.18 18.30
CA PHE A 57 -1.44 10.38 17.98
C PHE A 57 -2.08 11.58 18.72
N THR A 58 -1.29 12.62 19.02
CA THR A 58 -1.77 13.85 19.65
C THR A 58 -2.09 14.94 18.65
N HIS A 59 -1.62 14.82 17.41
CA HIS A 59 -1.86 15.77 16.33
C HIS A 59 -2.16 15.06 15.04
N LYS A 60 -3.22 15.48 14.36
CA LYS A 60 -3.69 14.95 13.06
C LYS A 60 -3.82 16.07 12.06
N GLU A 61 -3.38 15.79 10.83
CA GLU A 61 -3.73 16.57 9.66
C GLU A 61 -4.40 15.67 8.62
N GLN A 62 -5.29 16.24 7.82
CA GLN A 62 -5.91 15.59 6.68
C GLN A 62 -5.42 16.28 5.42
N VAL A 63 -4.93 15.48 4.48
CA VAL A 63 -4.39 15.96 3.21
C VAL A 63 -5.09 15.24 2.07
N GLU A 64 -5.43 15.99 1.05
CA GLU A 64 -5.98 15.47 -0.20
C GLU A 64 -5.01 15.82 -1.32
N PRO A 65 -4.03 14.97 -1.64
CA PRO A 65 -3.17 15.18 -2.79
C PRO A 65 -4.01 15.05 -4.06
N SER A 66 -4.66 16.13 -4.46
CA SER A 66 -5.54 16.17 -5.63
C SER A 66 -4.84 16.82 -6.80
N TYR A 67 -5.30 16.48 -8.00
CA TYR A 67 -4.93 17.18 -9.23
C TYR A 67 -6.22 17.54 -9.99
N ASP A 68 -6.38 18.82 -10.34
CA ASP A 68 -7.49 19.35 -11.15
C ASP A 68 -8.90 18.96 -10.66
N ASN A 69 -9.13 18.90 -9.35
CA ASN A 69 -10.40 18.46 -8.75
C ASN A 69 -10.86 17.05 -9.19
N ALA A 70 -9.95 16.23 -9.73
CA ALA A 70 -10.23 14.84 -10.04
C ALA A 70 -10.24 14.01 -8.77
N ARG A 71 -11.21 13.13 -8.64
CA ARG A 71 -11.26 12.14 -7.55
C ARG A 71 -10.12 11.15 -7.74
N VAL A 72 -9.31 10.97 -6.73
CA VAL A 72 -8.21 10.01 -6.67
C VAL A 72 -8.55 8.95 -5.64
N ASP A 73 -8.49 7.68 -6.03
CA ASP A 73 -8.62 6.56 -5.10
C ASP A 73 -7.22 6.10 -4.69
N TYR A 74 -6.85 6.27 -3.43
CA TYR A 74 -5.56 5.85 -2.89
C TYR A 74 -5.61 4.38 -2.49
N TYR A 75 -4.68 3.59 -3.00
CA TYR A 75 -4.68 2.14 -2.81
C TYR A 75 -3.71 1.66 -1.75
N ASP A 76 -2.48 2.18 -1.76
CA ASP A 76 -1.46 1.70 -0.84
C ASP A 76 -0.33 2.72 -0.68
N VAL A 77 0.41 2.63 0.43
CA VAL A 77 1.49 3.54 0.78
C VAL A 77 2.68 2.78 1.37
N ALA A 78 3.88 3.13 0.96
CA ALA A 78 5.13 2.61 1.53
C ALA A 78 6.05 3.76 1.97
N PHE A 79 6.95 3.45 2.90
CA PHE A 79 8.02 4.36 3.33
C PHE A 79 9.38 3.72 3.14
N GLY A 80 10.29 4.43 2.51
CA GLY A 80 11.66 3.99 2.30
C GLY A 80 12.57 5.13 1.89
N ASN A 81 13.85 5.04 2.19
CA ASN A 81 14.86 6.05 1.84
C ASN A 81 14.45 7.49 2.22
N GLY A 82 13.77 7.65 3.39
CA GLY A 82 13.32 8.95 3.89
C GLY A 82 12.10 9.53 3.17
N ARG A 83 11.38 8.73 2.37
CA ARG A 83 10.29 9.17 1.51
C ARG A 83 9.07 8.28 1.65
N PHE A 84 7.91 8.87 1.69
CA PHE A 84 6.62 8.20 1.48
C PHE A 84 6.33 8.13 -0.01
N VAL A 85 5.83 6.98 -0.45
CA VAL A 85 5.38 6.74 -1.82
C VAL A 85 3.98 6.17 -1.76
N LEU A 86 3.04 6.84 -2.40
CA LEU A 86 1.63 6.50 -2.46
C LEU A 86 1.28 6.08 -3.88
N VAL A 87 0.58 4.97 -4.03
CA VAL A 87 0.03 4.50 -5.31
C VAL A 87 -1.48 4.66 -5.31
N SER A 88 -2.02 5.09 -6.46
CA SER A 88 -3.42 5.43 -6.61
C SER A 88 -3.94 5.10 -8.00
N SER A 89 -5.26 5.20 -8.17
CA SER A 89 -5.86 5.33 -9.50
C SER A 89 -6.54 6.69 -9.63
N CYS A 90 -6.40 7.28 -10.80
CA CYS A 90 -7.15 8.46 -11.20
C CYS A 90 -7.79 8.21 -12.57
N ALA A 91 -9.12 8.29 -12.63
CA ALA A 91 -9.96 8.21 -13.82
C ALA A 91 -9.61 7.14 -14.87
N ASN A 92 -8.45 7.15 -15.50
CA ASN A 92 -8.02 6.20 -16.53
C ASN A 92 -6.55 5.80 -16.42
N ASP A 93 -5.75 6.51 -15.61
CA ASP A 93 -4.31 6.29 -15.46
C ASP A 93 -3.96 6.24 -13.98
N GLY A 94 -3.05 5.37 -13.60
CA GLY A 94 -2.54 5.32 -12.24
C GLY A 94 -1.58 6.47 -11.97
N ASP A 95 -1.53 6.91 -10.72
CA ASP A 95 -0.62 7.93 -10.26
C ASP A 95 0.25 7.43 -9.12
N VAL A 96 1.46 7.94 -9.09
CA VAL A 96 2.36 7.84 -7.95
C VAL A 96 2.53 9.23 -7.35
N PHE A 97 2.39 9.33 -6.05
CA PHE A 97 2.68 10.55 -5.30
C PHE A 97 3.84 10.28 -4.35
N THR A 98 4.71 11.27 -4.17
CA THR A 98 5.82 11.17 -3.22
C THR A 98 5.83 12.35 -2.26
N SER A 99 6.24 12.09 -1.02
CA SER A 99 6.39 13.11 0.01
C SER A 99 7.54 12.76 0.96
N THR A 100 8.26 13.75 1.46
CA THR A 100 9.27 13.57 2.52
C THR A 100 8.72 13.94 3.91
N ASP A 101 7.63 14.68 3.98
CA ASP A 101 7.02 15.21 5.19
C ASP A 101 5.58 14.73 5.43
N GLY A 102 5.03 13.93 4.50
CA GLY A 102 3.67 13.42 4.57
C GLY A 102 2.57 14.47 4.30
N LEU A 103 2.93 15.73 4.19
CA LEU A 103 1.99 16.85 4.04
C LEU A 103 2.03 17.42 2.62
N ASN A 104 3.24 17.60 2.09
CA ASN A 104 3.47 18.12 0.75
C ASN A 104 3.72 16.96 -0.20
N TRP A 105 2.77 16.67 -1.08
CA TRP A 105 2.85 15.57 -2.01
C TRP A 105 3.11 16.05 -3.43
N LYS A 106 4.13 15.47 -4.06
CA LYS A 106 4.45 15.68 -5.47
C LYS A 106 3.84 14.55 -6.28
N ARG A 107 2.96 14.87 -7.20
CA ARG A 107 2.46 13.91 -8.20
C ARG A 107 3.56 13.66 -9.24
N LEU A 108 3.80 12.40 -9.51
CA LEU A 108 4.59 11.97 -10.65
C LEU A 108 3.62 11.60 -11.77
N PHE A 109 3.76 12.26 -12.92
CA PHE A 109 3.00 11.88 -14.11
C PHE A 109 3.59 10.59 -14.65
N THR A 110 2.94 9.48 -14.30
CA THR A 110 3.38 8.16 -14.70
C THR A 110 2.15 7.41 -15.20
N GLU A 111 2.32 6.63 -16.26
CA GLU A 111 1.30 5.66 -16.69
C GLU A 111 1.30 4.41 -15.77
N ILE A 112 1.63 4.61 -14.50
CA ILE A 112 1.83 3.55 -13.49
C ILE A 112 0.52 3.33 -12.75
N SER A 113 -0.28 2.38 -13.22
CA SER A 113 -1.48 1.94 -12.50
C SER A 113 -1.13 0.82 -11.53
N CYS A 114 -0.78 1.17 -10.30
CA CYS A 114 -0.44 0.22 -9.22
C CYS A 114 -1.54 0.15 -8.17
N GLN A 115 -1.73 -1.05 -7.58
CA GLN A 115 -2.69 -1.31 -6.51
C GLN A 115 -2.02 -1.64 -5.17
N CYS A 116 -0.75 -1.97 -5.19
CA CYS A 116 -0.01 -2.30 -3.98
C CYS A 116 1.46 -1.91 -4.12
N ILE A 117 2.10 -1.60 -2.99
CA ILE A 117 3.50 -1.20 -2.93
C ILE A 117 4.15 -1.70 -1.64
N THR A 118 5.43 -2.01 -1.70
CA THR A 118 6.28 -2.32 -0.53
C THR A 118 7.68 -1.77 -0.70
N PHE A 119 8.45 -1.71 0.40
CA PHE A 119 9.86 -1.34 0.40
C PHE A 119 10.67 -2.43 1.12
N ASP A 120 11.80 -2.85 0.53
CA ASP A 120 12.64 -3.96 1.04
C ASP A 120 13.87 -3.52 1.84
N GLY A 121 14.01 -2.21 2.06
CA GLY A 121 15.21 -1.60 2.65
C GLY A 121 16.18 -1.02 1.60
N LYS A 122 15.94 -1.28 0.29
CA LYS A 122 16.79 -0.80 -0.82
C LYS A 122 15.96 -0.17 -1.94
N GLN A 123 14.83 -0.81 -2.29
CA GLN A 123 13.97 -0.37 -3.39
C GLN A 123 12.50 -0.52 -3.04
N PHE A 124 11.69 0.30 -3.67
CA PHE A 124 10.24 0.12 -3.76
C PHE A 124 9.91 -0.88 -4.86
N VAL A 125 8.94 -1.74 -4.59
CA VAL A 125 8.35 -2.65 -5.57
C VAL A 125 6.84 -2.47 -5.54
N ALA A 126 6.25 -2.13 -6.68
CA ALA A 126 4.83 -1.90 -6.83
C ALA A 126 4.22 -2.84 -7.86
N GLY A 127 3.03 -3.35 -7.56
CA GLY A 127 2.29 -4.26 -8.42
C GLY A 127 1.04 -3.61 -9.01
N GLY A 128 0.81 -3.80 -10.30
CA GLY A 128 -0.32 -3.26 -11.01
C GLY A 128 -0.96 -4.21 -12.01
N GLY A 129 -2.08 -3.78 -12.57
CA GLY A 129 -2.84 -4.57 -13.53
C GLY A 129 -2.04 -4.92 -14.78
N GLY A 130 -2.41 -6.03 -15.41
CA GLY A 130 -1.73 -6.51 -16.62
C GLY A 130 -0.41 -7.23 -16.37
N GLY A 131 -0.19 -7.76 -15.16
CA GLY A 131 1.02 -8.48 -14.77
C GLY A 131 2.26 -7.59 -14.67
N ARG A 132 2.07 -6.28 -14.55
CA ARG A 132 3.14 -5.30 -14.48
C ARG A 132 3.65 -5.14 -13.05
N ILE A 133 4.96 -5.08 -12.94
CA ILE A 133 5.68 -4.75 -11.72
C ILE A 133 6.54 -3.52 -12.01
N TRP A 134 6.61 -2.60 -11.08
CA TRP A 134 7.51 -1.46 -11.16
C TRP A 134 8.47 -1.46 -9.98
N THR A 135 9.71 -1.08 -10.25
CA THR A 135 10.75 -0.94 -9.24
C THR A 135 11.32 0.47 -9.25
N SER A 136 11.67 0.98 -8.07
CA SER A 136 12.32 2.29 -7.91
C SER A 136 13.20 2.30 -6.67
N THR A 137 14.41 2.85 -6.76
CA THR A 137 15.28 3.02 -5.60
C THR A 137 15.06 4.35 -4.87
N ASP A 138 14.45 5.32 -5.53
CA ASP A 138 14.26 6.68 -5.02
C ASP A 138 12.78 7.10 -4.87
N GLY A 139 11.85 6.26 -5.34
CA GLY A 139 10.41 6.53 -5.33
C GLY A 139 9.96 7.57 -6.36
N GLU A 140 10.87 8.04 -7.24
CA GLU A 140 10.57 9.02 -8.28
C GLU A 140 10.80 8.46 -9.69
N ASN A 141 11.89 7.72 -9.87
CA ASN A 141 12.27 7.12 -11.16
C ASN A 141 11.89 5.63 -11.14
N TRP A 142 11.00 5.22 -12.03
CA TRP A 142 10.44 3.88 -12.03
C TRP A 142 10.79 3.10 -13.29
N THR A 143 11.06 1.80 -13.12
CA THR A 143 11.31 0.86 -14.20
C THR A 143 10.19 -0.18 -14.25
N GLU A 144 9.55 -0.33 -15.42
CA GLU A 144 8.50 -1.34 -15.65
C GLU A 144 9.12 -2.70 -15.97
N HIS A 145 8.50 -3.74 -15.39
CA HIS A 145 8.77 -5.14 -15.68
C HIS A 145 7.45 -5.87 -15.97
N ARG A 146 7.41 -6.67 -17.02
CA ARG A 146 6.27 -7.54 -17.35
C ARG A 146 6.56 -8.94 -16.84
N ALA A 147 6.34 -9.17 -15.57
CA ALA A 147 6.85 -10.32 -14.85
C ALA A 147 5.77 -11.36 -14.48
N LEU A 148 4.50 -11.00 -14.59
CA LEU A 148 3.37 -11.84 -14.23
C LEU A 148 2.36 -11.93 -15.39
N PRO A 149 1.43 -12.90 -15.39
CA PRO A 149 0.41 -13.02 -16.43
C PRO A 149 -0.42 -11.74 -16.60
N SER A 150 -0.73 -11.39 -17.86
CA SER A 150 -1.42 -10.13 -18.21
C SER A 150 -2.84 -10.00 -17.66
N ASN A 151 -3.43 -11.08 -17.19
CA ASN A 151 -4.74 -11.10 -16.53
C ASN A 151 -4.65 -11.12 -14.99
N PHE A 152 -3.43 -11.05 -14.44
CA PHE A 152 -3.25 -10.97 -12.99
C PHE A 152 -3.51 -9.54 -12.48
N LEU A 153 -4.29 -9.47 -11.42
CA LEU A 153 -4.67 -8.24 -10.72
C LEU A 153 -4.16 -8.33 -9.28
N PRO A 154 -3.02 -7.72 -8.96
CA PRO A 154 -2.48 -7.76 -7.62
C PRO A 154 -3.36 -6.94 -6.67
N SER A 155 -3.46 -7.39 -5.44
CA SER A 155 -4.17 -6.70 -4.36
C SER A 155 -3.25 -6.33 -3.21
N LYS A 156 -2.15 -7.05 -3.05
CA LYS A 156 -1.21 -6.85 -1.96
C LYS A 156 0.18 -7.37 -2.30
N ILE A 157 1.20 -6.64 -1.87
CA ILE A 157 2.59 -7.06 -1.90
C ILE A 157 3.24 -6.79 -0.54
N LYS A 158 4.06 -7.72 -0.07
CA LYS A 158 4.88 -7.54 1.14
C LYS A 158 6.26 -8.11 0.93
N TYR A 159 7.23 -7.54 1.64
CA TYR A 159 8.59 -8.04 1.74
C TYR A 159 8.89 -8.50 3.17
N GLY A 160 9.50 -9.66 3.31
CA GLY A 160 9.93 -10.22 4.58
C GLY A 160 10.77 -11.48 4.37
N ASN A 161 11.66 -11.78 5.31
CA ASN A 161 12.54 -12.95 5.26
C ASN A 161 13.30 -13.11 3.92
N GLY A 162 13.71 -11.96 3.32
CA GLY A 162 14.44 -11.96 2.04
C GLY A 162 13.61 -12.34 0.81
N ASN A 163 12.28 -12.29 0.91
CA ASN A 163 11.37 -12.57 -0.21
C ASN A 163 10.29 -11.49 -0.32
N TYR A 164 9.91 -11.21 -1.55
CA TYR A 164 8.64 -10.57 -1.86
C TYR A 164 7.57 -11.63 -2.06
N ILE A 165 6.38 -11.38 -1.57
CA ILE A 165 5.17 -12.14 -1.89
C ILE A 165 4.16 -11.16 -2.44
N ILE A 166 3.66 -11.44 -3.65
CA ILE A 166 2.53 -10.71 -4.24
C ILE A 166 1.32 -11.62 -4.29
N MET A 167 0.17 -11.07 -3.93
CA MET A 167 -1.11 -11.75 -3.92
C MET A 167 -2.12 -11.00 -4.77
N GLY A 168 -3.01 -11.73 -5.42
CA GLY A 168 -4.06 -11.14 -6.25
C GLY A 168 -4.96 -12.18 -6.89
N THR A 169 -5.74 -11.76 -7.86
CA THR A 169 -6.71 -12.58 -8.58
C THR A 169 -6.37 -12.65 -10.07
N LEU A 170 -6.82 -13.71 -10.74
CA LEU A 170 -6.84 -13.80 -12.20
C LEU A 170 -8.24 -13.41 -12.69
N ASN A 171 -8.32 -12.41 -13.61
CA ASN A 171 -9.55 -11.89 -14.20
C ASN A 171 -10.53 -11.17 -13.23
N ARG A 172 -11.22 -10.14 -13.73
CA ARG A 172 -12.18 -9.33 -12.99
C ARG A 172 -13.53 -10.02 -12.72
N TYR A 173 -13.75 -11.25 -13.15
CA TYR A 173 -15.07 -11.85 -13.13
C TYR A 173 -15.25 -12.84 -11.97
N TRP A 174 -15.98 -12.43 -10.95
CA TRP A 174 -16.83 -13.16 -9.98
C TRP A 174 -16.26 -14.34 -9.18
N PHE A 175 -15.06 -14.82 -9.42
CA PHE A 175 -14.44 -15.89 -8.64
C PHE A 175 -13.24 -15.32 -7.86
N VAL A 176 -13.31 -15.45 -6.57
CA VAL A 176 -12.34 -14.88 -5.61
C VAL A 176 -11.15 -15.83 -5.41
N ASN A 177 -10.70 -16.50 -6.49
CA ASN A 177 -9.50 -17.32 -6.39
C ASN A 177 -8.30 -16.43 -6.10
N GLN A 178 -7.64 -16.68 -4.99
CA GLN A 178 -6.41 -15.98 -4.64
C GLN A 178 -5.19 -16.75 -5.12
N PHE A 179 -4.31 -16.04 -5.78
CA PHE A 179 -3.03 -16.53 -6.30
C PHE A 179 -1.89 -15.75 -5.66
N VAL A 180 -0.76 -16.43 -5.51
CA VAL A 180 0.48 -15.83 -5.02
C VAL A 180 1.63 -16.13 -5.96
N ALA A 181 2.59 -15.23 -6.02
CA ALA A 181 3.91 -15.45 -6.59
C ALA A 181 4.97 -14.90 -5.64
N ILE A 182 6.16 -15.46 -5.72
CA ILE A 182 7.29 -15.13 -4.85
C ILE A 182 8.45 -14.63 -5.70
N SER A 183 9.18 -13.64 -5.20
CA SER A 183 10.40 -13.12 -5.82
C SER A 183 11.49 -12.87 -4.77
N LYS A 184 12.75 -13.00 -5.18
CA LYS A 184 13.92 -12.65 -4.37
C LYS A 184 14.38 -11.21 -4.62
N ASP A 185 14.11 -10.68 -5.81
CA ASP A 185 14.64 -9.41 -6.30
C ASP A 185 13.57 -8.39 -6.67
N GLY A 186 12.27 -8.79 -6.58
CA GLY A 186 11.15 -7.96 -6.99
C GLY A 186 10.93 -7.85 -8.51
N ILE A 187 11.75 -8.54 -9.31
CA ILE A 187 11.75 -8.49 -10.78
C ILE A 187 11.40 -9.85 -11.36
N ASN A 188 12.08 -10.90 -10.90
CA ASN A 188 11.88 -12.26 -11.35
C ASN A 188 10.94 -12.99 -10.37
N TRP A 189 9.79 -13.43 -10.84
CA TRP A 189 8.73 -14.03 -10.05
C TRP A 189 8.51 -15.48 -10.41
N THR A 190 8.12 -16.29 -9.43
CA THR A 190 7.65 -17.66 -9.67
C THR A 190 6.35 -17.63 -10.49
N ASP A 191 5.96 -18.78 -11.02
CA ASP A 191 4.62 -18.98 -11.53
C ASP A 191 3.58 -18.71 -10.44
N LEU A 192 2.38 -18.30 -10.85
CA LEU A 192 1.27 -18.07 -9.94
C LEU A 192 0.76 -19.39 -9.37
N GLU A 193 0.74 -19.49 -8.05
CA GLU A 193 0.14 -20.60 -7.33
C GLU A 193 -1.21 -20.21 -6.74
N LYS A 194 -2.24 -21.04 -6.94
CA LYS A 194 -3.55 -20.86 -6.35
C LYS A 194 -3.50 -21.25 -4.87
N VAL A 195 -3.91 -20.33 -4.00
CA VAL A 195 -3.95 -20.54 -2.55
C VAL A 195 -5.32 -21.00 -2.08
N THR A 196 -6.38 -20.33 -2.54
CA THR A 196 -7.77 -20.60 -2.09
C THR A 196 -8.77 -20.06 -3.10
N ASP A 197 -10.01 -20.53 -2.98
CA ASP A 197 -11.20 -20.02 -3.67
C ASP A 197 -11.92 -18.91 -2.88
N GLU A 198 -11.36 -18.53 -1.72
CA GLU A 198 -11.94 -17.50 -0.84
C GLU A 198 -11.07 -16.23 -0.86
N SER A 199 -11.67 -15.11 -0.46
CA SER A 199 -10.92 -13.85 -0.34
C SER A 199 -9.96 -13.87 0.85
N ILE A 200 -8.73 -13.41 0.63
CA ILE A 200 -7.74 -13.17 1.67
C ILE A 200 -7.57 -11.67 1.83
N ASN A 201 -7.78 -11.16 3.03
CA ASN A 201 -7.67 -9.73 3.30
C ASN A 201 -6.23 -9.29 3.56
N ASP A 202 -5.42 -10.14 4.21
CA ASP A 202 -4.02 -9.84 4.52
C ASP A 202 -3.22 -11.12 4.79
N PHE A 203 -1.89 -10.98 4.75
CA PHE A 203 -0.93 -12.02 5.13
C PHE A 203 0.27 -11.39 5.83
N CYS A 204 1.02 -12.19 6.59
CA CYS A 204 2.26 -11.77 7.25
C CYS A 204 3.33 -12.85 7.13
N PHE A 205 4.57 -12.46 7.38
CA PHE A 205 5.69 -13.39 7.51
C PHE A 205 5.79 -13.87 8.97
N ILE A 206 6.08 -15.14 9.15
CA ILE A 206 6.45 -15.70 10.44
C ILE A 206 7.97 -15.58 10.56
N THR A 207 8.43 -14.93 11.59
CA THR A 207 9.86 -14.91 11.98
C THR A 207 10.06 -15.99 13.03
N GLU A 208 10.93 -16.95 12.75
CA GLU A 208 11.40 -17.93 13.74
C GLU A 208 12.36 -17.28 14.75
#